data_74b826220c57783e922a84e5ca4b96a6
#
_entry.id   74b826220c57783e922a84e5ca4b96a6
#
_cell.length_a   1.000
_cell.length_b   1.000
_cell.length_c   1.000
_cell.angle_alpha   90.00
_cell.angle_beta   90.00
_cell.angle_gamma   90.00
#
_symmetry.space_group_name_H-M   'P 1'
#
loop_
_entity.id
_entity.type
_entity.pdbx_description
1 polymer ?
#
loop_
_entity_poly.entity_id
_entity_poly.type
_entity_poly.pdbx_seq_one_letter_code
_entity_poly.pdbx_strand_id
1 'polypeptide(L)'
;TEVAMQDIEKNIHMDIAFLYCINESYNDPALYDTYCNYTNTTDNGSHLDAFDEVYCRWLQNKVNESMSEVQRNKLKVTWEDCRTNLYCVLSLSTNAQVGFVGNAKQKIQCPNLVPYMKELINNALDEYFNTNSGLLNDIIKIVKVNTKARQDMIKAKSATSIEKLNTFKEHEMSNYIRPNNTGKKFKELFMVEGGSASGSSRNGSDPDTQGFFLFRGVTLNPVKSTLEEVMANKEWRDLVTVLKCGIGPKFDLSK
;
A
#
# COMPACT_ATOMS: atom_id res chain seq x y z
N THR A 1 -7.36 -0.50 -25.83
CA THR A 1 -7.58 -1.95 -25.92
C THR A 1 -9.04 -2.23 -25.63
N GLU A 2 -9.70 -2.96 -26.49
CA GLU A 2 -11.09 -3.38 -26.36
C GLU A 2 -11.15 -4.91 -26.46
N VAL A 3 -11.81 -5.54 -25.48
CA VAL A 3 -11.98 -6.98 -25.43
C VAL A 3 -13.45 -7.27 -25.14
N ALA A 4 -14.12 -7.96 -26.05
CA ALA A 4 -15.48 -8.46 -25.88
C ALA A 4 -15.42 -9.94 -25.53
N MET A 5 -16.23 -10.36 -24.58
CA MET A 5 -16.29 -11.74 -24.12
C MET A 5 -17.69 -12.17 -23.74
N GLN A 6 -18.04 -13.43 -23.99
CA GLN A 6 -19.38 -13.95 -23.76
C GLN A 6 -19.35 -15.37 -23.20
N ASP A 7 -20.14 -15.60 -22.14
CA ASP A 7 -20.53 -16.94 -21.68
C ASP A 7 -22.01 -17.18 -22.02
N ILE A 8 -22.25 -17.96 -23.08
CA ILE A 8 -23.59 -18.22 -23.62
C ILE A 8 -24.43 -19.05 -22.64
N GLU A 9 -23.84 -19.99 -21.93
CA GLU A 9 -24.57 -20.85 -20.98
C GLU A 9 -25.05 -20.05 -19.74
N LYS A 10 -24.31 -19.02 -19.35
CA LYS A 10 -24.63 -18.17 -18.20
C LYS A 10 -25.29 -16.85 -18.60
N ASN A 11 -25.53 -16.62 -19.89
CA ASN A 11 -26.04 -15.36 -20.43
C ASN A 11 -25.24 -14.12 -19.89
N ILE A 12 -23.92 -14.23 -19.87
CA ILE A 12 -23.03 -13.15 -19.49
C ILE A 12 -22.29 -12.69 -20.74
N HIS A 13 -22.35 -11.39 -20.99
CA HIS A 13 -21.53 -10.72 -21.98
C HIS A 13 -20.82 -9.54 -21.31
N MET A 14 -19.51 -9.43 -21.51
CA MET A 14 -18.72 -8.33 -20.97
C MET A 14 -17.90 -7.69 -22.06
N ASP A 15 -17.97 -6.36 -22.11
CA ASP A 15 -17.09 -5.53 -22.93
C ASP A 15 -16.17 -4.73 -22.02
N ILE A 16 -14.89 -4.79 -22.30
CA ILE A 16 -13.87 -4.08 -21.54
C ILE A 16 -12.99 -3.30 -22.51
N ALA A 17 -12.93 -1.99 -22.31
CA ALA A 17 -11.98 -1.14 -22.99
C ALA A 17 -11.11 -0.44 -21.96
N PHE A 18 -9.80 -0.46 -22.15
CA PHE A 18 -8.89 0.22 -21.24
C PHE A 18 -7.70 0.83 -21.94
N LEU A 19 -7.14 1.85 -21.31
CA LEU A 19 -5.92 2.52 -21.72
C LEU A 19 -5.10 2.94 -20.50
N TYR A 20 -3.82 3.11 -20.71
CA TYR A 20 -2.94 3.74 -19.73
C TYR A 20 -2.65 5.18 -20.13
N CYS A 21 -2.96 6.13 -19.25
CA CYS A 21 -2.67 7.54 -19.45
C CYS A 21 -1.23 7.80 -19.01
N ILE A 22 -0.35 8.05 -19.99
CA ILE A 22 1.05 8.39 -19.72
C ILE A 22 1.11 9.92 -19.62
N ASN A 23 0.87 10.47 -18.44
CA ASN A 23 1.06 11.88 -18.14
C ASN A 23 2.33 12.08 -17.32
N GLU A 24 2.87 13.31 -17.31
CA GLU A 24 4.05 13.66 -16.49
C GLU A 24 3.78 13.58 -14.98
N SER A 25 2.52 13.56 -14.56
CA SER A 25 2.07 13.35 -13.18
C SER A 25 1.93 11.85 -12.91
N TYR A 26 3.03 11.19 -12.62
CA TYR A 26 3.03 9.79 -12.24
C TYR A 26 2.30 9.61 -10.91
N ASN A 27 1.08 9.13 -10.88
CA ASN A 27 0.34 8.59 -9.72
C ASN A 27 -1.16 8.92 -9.72
N ASP A 28 -1.75 9.06 -10.88
CA ASP A 28 -3.20 9.18 -10.92
C ASP A 28 -3.85 7.83 -10.54
N PRO A 29 -4.83 7.83 -9.66
CA PRO A 29 -5.58 6.62 -9.35
C PRO A 29 -6.30 6.11 -10.59
N ALA A 30 -6.60 4.81 -10.61
CA ALA A 30 -7.41 4.25 -11.68
C ALA A 30 -8.77 4.93 -11.76
N LEU A 31 -9.21 5.21 -12.98
CA LEU A 31 -10.55 5.73 -13.28
C LEU A 31 -11.36 4.63 -13.94
N TYR A 32 -12.59 4.42 -13.45
CA TYR A 32 -13.48 3.37 -13.94
C TYR A 32 -14.85 3.95 -14.29
N ASP A 33 -15.29 3.68 -15.51
CA ASP A 33 -16.68 3.87 -15.93
C ASP A 33 -17.33 2.51 -16.09
N THR A 34 -18.30 2.20 -15.25
CA THR A 34 -18.89 0.86 -15.22
C THR A 34 -20.40 0.89 -15.51
N TYR A 35 -20.84 -0.14 -16.24
CA TYR A 35 -22.23 -0.29 -16.69
C TYR A 35 -22.73 -1.72 -16.45
N CYS A 36 -24.01 -1.84 -16.14
CA CYS A 36 -24.72 -3.11 -16.11
C CYS A 36 -26.08 -2.97 -16.80
N ASN A 37 -26.31 -3.76 -17.87
CA ASN A 37 -27.53 -3.69 -18.67
C ASN A 37 -27.92 -2.25 -19.03
N TYR A 38 -26.96 -1.50 -19.61
CA TYR A 38 -27.05 -0.08 -19.98
C TYR A 38 -27.23 0.92 -18.83
N THR A 39 -27.28 0.46 -17.58
CA THR A 39 -27.33 1.33 -16.42
C THR A 39 -25.92 1.68 -15.98
N ASN A 40 -25.60 2.97 -15.85
CA ASN A 40 -24.32 3.41 -15.29
C ASN A 40 -24.28 3.08 -13.80
N THR A 41 -23.23 2.37 -13.37
CA THR A 41 -23.01 1.95 -11.99
C THR A 41 -21.90 2.79 -11.37
N THR A 42 -22.22 4.04 -11.02
CA THR A 42 -21.25 5.05 -10.54
C THR A 42 -20.46 4.62 -9.30
N ASP A 43 -21.03 3.73 -8.48
CA ASP A 43 -20.38 3.16 -7.30
C ASP A 43 -19.80 1.77 -7.58
N ASN A 44 -19.67 1.42 -8.86
CA ASN A 44 -19.08 0.15 -9.33
C ASN A 44 -19.83 -1.10 -8.84
N GLY A 45 -19.12 -2.11 -8.35
CA GLY A 45 -19.66 -3.33 -7.76
C GLY A 45 -18.98 -4.60 -8.26
N SER A 46 -19.68 -5.74 -8.10
CA SER A 46 -19.12 -7.09 -8.29
C SER A 46 -18.43 -7.33 -9.64
N HIS A 47 -18.86 -6.66 -10.72
CA HIS A 47 -18.25 -6.79 -12.05
C HIS A 47 -16.88 -6.12 -12.12
N LEU A 48 -16.74 -4.93 -11.50
CA LEU A 48 -15.44 -4.27 -11.40
C LEU A 48 -14.51 -5.03 -10.44
N ASP A 49 -15.04 -5.49 -9.30
CA ASP A 49 -14.25 -6.28 -8.34
C ASP A 49 -13.66 -7.54 -9.00
N ALA A 50 -14.47 -8.22 -9.85
CA ALA A 50 -14.03 -9.38 -10.60
C ALA A 50 -12.94 -9.04 -11.62
N PHE A 51 -13.12 -7.95 -12.38
CA PHE A 51 -12.12 -7.48 -13.35
C PHE A 51 -10.82 -7.08 -12.66
N ASP A 52 -10.91 -6.23 -11.65
CA ASP A 52 -9.74 -5.69 -10.97
C ASP A 52 -8.88 -6.78 -10.35
N GLU A 53 -9.50 -7.77 -9.69
CA GLU A 53 -8.78 -8.90 -9.11
C GLU A 53 -8.08 -9.75 -10.17
N VAL A 54 -8.79 -10.13 -11.25
CA VAL A 54 -8.23 -10.98 -12.29
C VAL A 54 -7.17 -10.24 -13.08
N TYR A 55 -7.46 -9.03 -13.53
CA TYR A 55 -6.56 -8.22 -14.33
C TYR A 55 -5.27 -7.89 -13.59
N CYS A 56 -5.37 -7.41 -12.35
CA CYS A 56 -4.19 -7.06 -11.56
C CYS A 56 -3.31 -8.29 -11.26
N ARG A 57 -3.92 -9.42 -10.92
CA ARG A 57 -3.19 -10.67 -10.68
C ARG A 57 -2.53 -11.19 -11.95
N TRP A 58 -3.28 -11.22 -13.05
CA TRP A 58 -2.79 -11.65 -14.35
C TRP A 58 -1.61 -10.79 -14.82
N LEU A 59 -1.78 -9.47 -14.80
CA LEU A 59 -0.74 -8.53 -15.23
C LEU A 59 0.49 -8.57 -14.31
N GLN A 60 0.31 -8.65 -12.99
CA GLN A 60 1.41 -8.82 -12.05
C GLN A 60 2.24 -10.07 -12.36
N ASN A 61 1.58 -11.18 -12.70
CA ASN A 61 2.26 -12.42 -13.11
C ASN A 61 3.05 -12.22 -14.40
N LYS A 62 2.46 -11.63 -15.44
CA LYS A 62 3.14 -11.32 -16.71
C LYS A 62 4.34 -10.39 -16.52
N VAL A 63 4.22 -9.38 -15.68
CA VAL A 63 5.35 -8.49 -15.33
C VAL A 63 6.45 -9.28 -14.61
N ASN A 64 6.09 -10.13 -13.65
CA ASN A 64 7.06 -10.96 -12.92
C ASN A 64 7.75 -11.98 -13.83
N GLU A 65 7.05 -12.60 -14.76
CA GLU A 65 7.62 -13.51 -15.77
C GLU A 65 8.63 -12.79 -16.69
N SER A 66 8.38 -11.52 -17.00
CA SER A 66 9.27 -10.70 -17.84
C SER A 66 10.53 -10.19 -17.11
N MET A 67 10.74 -10.54 -15.85
CA MET A 67 11.85 -10.10 -15.01
C MET A 67 12.74 -11.26 -14.59
N SER A 68 14.06 -11.02 -14.51
CA SER A 68 14.99 -11.94 -13.85
C SER A 68 14.72 -12.00 -12.34
N GLU A 69 15.20 -13.04 -11.66
CA GLU A 69 15.05 -13.19 -10.22
C GLU A 69 15.63 -11.99 -9.43
N VAL A 70 16.77 -11.47 -9.85
CA VAL A 70 17.39 -10.28 -9.24
C VAL A 70 16.51 -9.04 -9.41
N GLN A 71 15.87 -8.89 -10.56
CA GLN A 71 14.95 -7.78 -10.81
C GLN A 71 13.67 -7.91 -9.99
N ARG A 72 13.08 -9.11 -9.86
CA ARG A 72 11.90 -9.38 -9.03
C ARG A 72 12.15 -9.05 -7.56
N ASN A 73 13.33 -9.38 -7.04
CA ASN A 73 13.70 -9.06 -5.66
C ASN A 73 13.84 -7.56 -5.40
N LYS A 74 14.25 -6.78 -6.40
CA LYS A 74 14.40 -5.33 -6.32
C LYS A 74 13.10 -4.58 -6.60
N LEU A 75 12.34 -5.03 -7.60
CA LEU A 75 11.15 -4.36 -8.12
C LEU A 75 9.90 -5.17 -7.71
N LYS A 76 9.40 -4.94 -6.50
CA LYS A 76 8.20 -5.62 -5.99
C LYS A 76 6.96 -4.96 -6.56
N VAL A 77 6.41 -5.54 -7.61
CA VAL A 77 5.18 -5.08 -8.27
C VAL A 77 3.97 -5.36 -7.39
N THR A 78 3.10 -4.39 -7.23
CA THR A 78 1.84 -4.50 -6.51
C THR A 78 0.65 -4.33 -7.45
N TRP A 79 -0.54 -4.68 -7.00
CA TRP A 79 -1.77 -4.43 -7.77
C TRP A 79 -2.01 -2.94 -8.04
N GLU A 80 -1.62 -2.09 -7.10
CA GLU A 80 -1.69 -0.64 -7.27
C GLU A 80 -0.83 -0.16 -8.46
N ASP A 81 0.37 -0.73 -8.62
CA ASP A 81 1.22 -0.41 -9.78
C ASP A 81 0.56 -0.79 -11.11
N CYS A 82 -0.22 -1.89 -11.11
CA CYS A 82 -0.98 -2.33 -12.29
C CYS A 82 -2.16 -1.40 -12.61
N ARG A 83 -2.73 -0.74 -11.60
CA ARG A 83 -3.88 0.17 -11.71
C ARG A 83 -3.48 1.62 -11.95
N THR A 84 -2.30 2.02 -11.51
CA THR A 84 -1.84 3.41 -11.63
C THR A 84 -1.89 3.88 -13.08
N ASN A 85 -2.53 5.02 -13.32
CA ASN A 85 -2.77 5.62 -14.64
C ASN A 85 -3.68 4.79 -15.56
N LEU A 86 -4.43 3.84 -15.04
CA LEU A 86 -5.40 3.05 -15.79
C LEU A 86 -6.73 3.80 -15.89
N TYR A 87 -7.23 3.95 -17.11
CA TYR A 87 -8.63 4.28 -17.39
C TYR A 87 -9.31 3.08 -18.01
N CYS A 88 -10.44 2.63 -17.44
CA CYS A 88 -11.14 1.45 -17.87
C CYS A 88 -12.65 1.70 -17.94
N VAL A 89 -13.24 1.33 -19.06
CA VAL A 89 -14.69 1.25 -19.26
C VAL A 89 -15.08 -0.22 -19.28
N LEU A 90 -16.04 -0.60 -18.45
CA LEU A 90 -16.50 -1.98 -18.30
C LEU A 90 -18.02 -2.04 -18.39
N SER A 91 -18.52 -2.85 -19.30
CA SER A 91 -19.95 -3.10 -19.47
C SER A 91 -20.27 -4.58 -19.26
N LEU A 92 -21.20 -4.86 -18.37
CA LEU A 92 -21.77 -6.19 -18.14
C LEU A 92 -23.19 -6.22 -18.70
N SER A 93 -23.47 -7.14 -19.59
CA SER A 93 -24.83 -7.46 -20.08
C SER A 93 -25.20 -8.88 -19.66
N THR A 94 -26.34 -9.03 -18.99
CA THR A 94 -26.81 -10.35 -18.53
C THR A 94 -28.32 -10.39 -18.39
N ASN A 95 -28.92 -11.56 -18.69
CA ASN A 95 -30.31 -11.85 -18.38
C ASN A 95 -30.48 -12.46 -16.99
N ALA A 96 -29.38 -12.80 -16.29
CA ALA A 96 -29.47 -13.30 -14.94
C ALA A 96 -29.94 -12.19 -13.98
N GLN A 97 -30.54 -12.61 -12.87
CA GLN A 97 -30.99 -11.69 -11.85
C GLN A 97 -29.76 -11.01 -11.19
N VAL A 98 -29.67 -9.70 -11.32
CA VAL A 98 -28.66 -8.87 -10.65
C VAL A 98 -29.32 -8.04 -9.55
N GLY A 99 -28.69 -8.01 -8.37
CA GLY A 99 -29.07 -7.11 -7.29
C GLY A 99 -28.36 -5.77 -7.42
N PHE A 100 -28.97 -4.73 -6.86
CA PHE A 100 -28.35 -3.42 -6.71
C PHE A 100 -28.36 -3.02 -5.24
N VAL A 101 -27.32 -2.33 -4.83
CA VAL A 101 -27.26 -1.73 -3.50
C VAL A 101 -27.98 -0.37 -3.54
N GLY A 102 -29.07 -0.27 -2.75
CA GLY A 102 -29.87 0.95 -2.69
C GLY A 102 -30.80 1.17 -3.88
N ASN A 103 -31.67 2.18 -3.76
CA ASN A 103 -32.69 2.47 -4.78
C ASN A 103 -32.14 3.17 -6.03
N ALA A 104 -30.98 3.81 -5.92
CA ALA A 104 -30.36 4.58 -7.02
C ALA A 104 -29.66 3.69 -8.06
N LYS A 105 -29.57 2.37 -7.82
CA LYS A 105 -28.92 1.39 -8.71
C LYS A 105 -27.48 1.72 -9.12
N GLN A 106 -26.76 2.43 -8.26
CA GLN A 106 -25.40 2.89 -8.53
C GLN A 106 -24.34 1.81 -8.33
N LYS A 107 -24.65 0.78 -7.53
CA LYS A 107 -23.74 -0.33 -7.26
C LYS A 107 -24.39 -1.67 -7.50
N ILE A 108 -23.77 -2.49 -8.36
CA ILE A 108 -24.25 -3.85 -8.64
C ILE A 108 -23.71 -4.84 -7.59
N GLN A 109 -24.58 -5.78 -7.18
CA GLN A 109 -24.23 -6.89 -6.32
C GLN A 109 -24.74 -8.20 -6.93
N CYS A 110 -23.84 -8.99 -7.49
CA CYS A 110 -24.15 -10.28 -8.13
C CYS A 110 -23.09 -11.34 -7.78
N PRO A 111 -22.96 -11.75 -6.50
CA PRO A 111 -21.90 -12.66 -6.05
C PRO A 111 -21.93 -14.01 -6.80
N ASN A 112 -23.10 -14.48 -7.21
CA ASN A 112 -23.25 -15.75 -7.92
C ASN A 112 -22.65 -15.73 -9.34
N LEU A 113 -22.49 -14.56 -9.95
CA LEU A 113 -21.90 -14.39 -11.28
C LEU A 113 -20.38 -14.16 -11.24
N VAL A 114 -19.83 -13.77 -10.08
CA VAL A 114 -18.40 -13.43 -9.93
C VAL A 114 -17.45 -14.53 -10.39
N PRO A 115 -17.65 -15.82 -10.06
CA PRO A 115 -16.74 -16.88 -10.52
C PRO A 115 -16.71 -16.99 -12.04
N TYR A 116 -17.85 -16.90 -12.69
CA TYR A 116 -17.97 -16.97 -14.16
C TYR A 116 -17.36 -15.75 -14.85
N MET A 117 -17.59 -14.56 -14.30
CA MET A 117 -16.95 -13.34 -14.79
C MET A 117 -15.41 -13.44 -14.70
N LYS A 118 -14.88 -13.94 -13.58
CA LYS A 118 -13.42 -14.12 -13.41
C LYS A 118 -12.83 -15.09 -14.41
N GLU A 119 -13.48 -16.21 -14.66
CA GLU A 119 -13.04 -17.19 -15.65
C GLU A 119 -13.05 -16.58 -17.06
N LEU A 120 -14.14 -15.92 -17.42
CA LEU A 120 -14.33 -15.27 -18.70
C LEU A 120 -13.27 -14.21 -18.96
N ILE A 121 -13.00 -13.34 -17.97
CA ILE A 121 -11.98 -12.28 -18.06
C ILE A 121 -10.59 -12.90 -18.23
N ASN A 122 -10.25 -13.93 -17.43
CA ASN A 122 -8.94 -14.56 -17.51
C ASN A 122 -8.66 -15.16 -18.90
N ASN A 123 -9.62 -15.91 -19.44
CA ASN A 123 -9.52 -16.54 -20.75
C ASN A 123 -9.38 -15.48 -21.85
N ALA A 124 -10.18 -14.42 -21.79
CA ALA A 124 -10.14 -13.34 -22.77
C ALA A 124 -8.83 -12.53 -22.73
N LEU A 125 -8.26 -12.30 -21.56
CA LEU A 125 -6.94 -11.65 -21.42
C LEU A 125 -5.84 -12.50 -22.07
N ASP A 126 -5.82 -13.79 -21.80
CA ASP A 126 -4.83 -14.70 -22.40
C ASP A 126 -4.99 -14.76 -23.93
N GLU A 127 -6.19 -14.93 -24.46
CA GLU A 127 -6.47 -14.97 -25.89
C GLU A 127 -6.07 -13.66 -26.60
N TYR A 128 -6.52 -12.52 -26.04
CA TYR A 128 -6.25 -11.21 -26.62
C TYR A 128 -4.74 -10.88 -26.66
N PHE A 129 -4.04 -11.08 -25.54
CA PHE A 129 -2.64 -10.71 -25.45
C PHE A 129 -1.68 -11.74 -26.05
N ASN A 130 -2.11 -12.97 -26.27
CA ASN A 130 -1.38 -13.92 -27.11
C ASN A 130 -1.24 -13.40 -28.55
N THR A 131 -2.31 -12.77 -29.06
CA THR A 131 -2.30 -12.18 -30.41
C THR A 131 -1.64 -10.79 -30.42
N ASN A 132 -1.76 -10.03 -29.32
CA ASN A 132 -1.30 -8.65 -29.19
C ASN A 132 -0.07 -8.51 -28.25
N SER A 133 0.93 -9.36 -28.42
CA SER A 133 2.12 -9.40 -27.54
C SER A 133 2.92 -8.10 -27.48
N GLY A 134 2.93 -7.30 -28.55
CA GLY A 134 3.57 -5.99 -28.59
C GLY A 134 2.93 -5.02 -27.59
N LEU A 135 1.61 -4.97 -27.57
CA LEU A 135 0.87 -4.14 -26.62
C LEU A 135 1.09 -4.59 -25.18
N LEU A 136 1.11 -5.91 -24.91
CA LEU A 136 1.42 -6.42 -23.58
C LEU A 136 2.81 -5.95 -23.10
N ASN A 137 3.81 -5.99 -23.97
CA ASN A 137 5.15 -5.53 -23.66
C ASN A 137 5.18 -4.04 -23.29
N ASP A 138 4.38 -3.21 -23.94
CA ASP A 138 4.31 -1.79 -23.63
C ASP A 138 3.61 -1.55 -22.28
N ILE A 139 2.52 -2.28 -21.98
CA ILE A 139 1.86 -2.24 -20.67
C ILE A 139 2.84 -2.69 -19.57
N ILE A 140 3.58 -3.77 -19.77
CA ILE A 140 4.61 -4.24 -18.82
C ILE A 140 5.66 -3.16 -18.54
N LYS A 141 6.11 -2.40 -19.55
CA LYS A 141 7.04 -1.28 -19.36
C LYS A 141 6.43 -0.19 -18.48
N ILE A 142 5.16 0.17 -18.74
CA ILE A 142 4.43 1.18 -17.93
C ILE A 142 4.34 0.74 -16.47
N VAL A 143 3.92 -0.50 -16.20
CA VAL A 143 3.83 -1.01 -14.83
C VAL A 143 5.19 -1.00 -14.12
N LYS A 144 6.28 -1.37 -14.82
CA LYS A 144 7.63 -1.28 -14.24
C LYS A 144 8.02 0.16 -13.89
N VAL A 145 7.64 1.14 -14.70
CA VAL A 145 7.87 2.56 -14.42
C VAL A 145 7.05 3.00 -13.20
N ASN A 146 5.77 2.66 -13.14
CA ASN A 146 4.89 2.94 -12.00
C ASN A 146 5.46 2.36 -10.69
N THR A 147 5.88 1.09 -10.72
CA THR A 147 6.50 0.42 -9.57
C THR A 147 7.75 1.16 -9.09
N LYS A 148 8.61 1.57 -10.01
CA LYS A 148 9.83 2.31 -9.69
C LYS A 148 9.49 3.67 -9.08
N ALA A 149 8.57 4.42 -9.67
CA ALA A 149 8.12 5.72 -9.19
C ALA A 149 7.56 5.61 -7.75
N ARG A 150 6.68 4.64 -7.49
CA ARG A 150 6.16 4.37 -6.14
C ARG A 150 7.28 4.07 -5.14
N GLN A 151 8.23 3.21 -5.50
CA GLN A 151 9.36 2.89 -4.60
C GLN A 151 10.25 4.09 -4.32
N ASP A 152 10.50 4.93 -5.32
CA ASP A 152 11.31 6.14 -5.17
C ASP A 152 10.57 7.18 -4.31
N MET A 153 9.26 7.29 -4.42
CA MET A 153 8.43 8.11 -3.52
C MET A 153 8.47 7.62 -2.07
N ILE A 154 8.37 6.30 -1.84
CA ILE A 154 8.47 5.71 -0.49
C ILE A 154 9.85 6.03 0.11
N LYS A 155 10.93 5.89 -0.67
CA LYS A 155 12.28 6.23 -0.22
C LYS A 155 12.42 7.71 0.11
N ALA A 156 11.88 8.60 -0.74
CA ALA A 156 11.91 10.04 -0.52
C ALA A 156 11.14 10.43 0.75
N LYS A 157 9.93 9.89 0.95
CA LYS A 157 9.14 10.10 2.17
C LYS A 157 9.87 9.61 3.42
N SER A 158 10.49 8.43 3.35
CA SER A 158 11.28 7.88 4.46
C SER A 158 12.48 8.75 4.78
N ALA A 159 13.20 9.27 3.78
CA ALA A 159 14.32 10.17 3.97
C ALA A 159 13.89 11.49 4.65
N THR A 160 12.78 12.08 4.18
CA THR A 160 12.21 13.30 4.79
C THR A 160 11.76 13.07 6.23
N SER A 161 11.17 11.90 6.53
CA SER A 161 10.78 11.52 7.89
C SER A 161 11.99 11.39 8.81
N ILE A 162 13.09 10.81 8.33
CA ILE A 162 14.36 10.70 9.07
C ILE A 162 14.98 12.08 9.32
N GLU A 163 14.90 13.00 8.35
CA GLU A 163 15.41 14.38 8.57
C GLU A 163 14.60 15.13 9.62
N LYS A 164 13.27 15.00 9.62
CA LYS A 164 12.40 15.60 10.64
C LYS A 164 12.72 15.11 12.05
N LEU A 165 13.14 13.83 12.23
CA LEU A 165 13.54 13.30 13.52
C LEU A 165 14.73 14.03 14.13
N ASN A 166 15.68 14.43 13.31
CA ASN A 166 16.87 15.13 13.79
C ASN A 166 16.56 16.56 14.30
N THR A 167 15.34 17.06 14.09
CA THR A 167 14.89 18.39 14.55
C THR A 167 14.06 18.35 15.82
N PHE A 168 13.60 17.17 16.29
CA PHE A 168 12.84 17.05 17.53
C PHE A 168 13.75 17.28 18.76
N LYS A 169 13.28 18.12 19.68
CA LYS A 169 13.98 18.44 20.92
C LYS A 169 13.46 17.54 22.05
N GLU A 170 14.38 16.93 22.79
CA GLU A 170 14.10 16.07 23.95
C GLU A 170 13.24 16.76 25.04
N HIS A 171 13.32 18.09 25.15
CA HIS A 171 12.60 18.87 26.15
C HIS A 171 11.07 18.90 25.98
N GLU A 172 10.55 18.53 24.82
CA GLU A 172 9.11 18.53 24.53
C GLU A 172 8.44 17.17 24.75
N MET A 173 9.20 16.16 25.22
CA MET A 173 8.71 14.79 25.36
C MET A 173 8.16 14.56 26.77
N SER A 174 6.85 14.40 26.90
CA SER A 174 6.16 14.12 28.17
C SER A 174 6.39 12.70 28.70
N ASN A 175 6.92 11.81 27.87
CA ASN A 175 7.18 10.40 28.16
C ASN A 175 8.66 10.07 28.39
N TYR A 176 9.54 11.07 28.44
CA TYR A 176 10.96 10.89 28.71
C TYR A 176 11.42 11.69 29.93
N ILE A 177 12.04 10.99 30.86
CA ILE A 177 12.67 11.58 32.04
C ILE A 177 14.17 11.50 31.85
N ARG A 178 14.74 12.67 31.64
CA ARG A 178 16.17 12.80 31.33
C ARG A 178 17.02 12.68 32.60
N PRO A 179 18.20 12.00 32.57
CA PRO A 179 19.16 12.07 33.65
C PRO A 179 19.74 13.51 33.78
N ASN A 180 20.08 13.90 35.02
CA ASN A 180 20.57 15.24 35.31
C ASN A 180 21.95 15.51 34.71
N ASN A 181 22.82 14.48 34.68
CA ASN A 181 24.18 14.60 34.13
C ASN A 181 24.15 14.55 32.59
N THR A 182 24.45 15.66 31.96
CA THR A 182 24.52 15.81 30.48
C THR A 182 25.89 15.52 29.88
N GLY A 183 26.92 15.20 30.71
CA GLY A 183 28.26 14.88 30.25
C GLY A 183 28.40 13.53 29.54
N LYS A 184 29.66 13.23 29.12
CA LYS A 184 30.00 11.94 28.44
C LYS A 184 30.04 10.71 29.36
N LYS A 185 29.54 10.80 30.59
CA LYS A 185 29.48 9.66 31.52
C LYS A 185 28.49 8.64 31.00
N PHE A 186 28.76 7.34 31.23
CA PHE A 186 27.83 6.24 30.91
C PHE A 186 26.43 6.50 31.45
N LYS A 187 25.42 6.26 30.62
CA LYS A 187 24.01 6.48 30.94
C LYS A 187 23.21 5.25 30.63
N GLU A 188 22.23 5.01 31.46
CA GLU A 188 21.25 3.91 31.27
C GLU A 188 19.88 4.49 30.95
N LEU A 189 19.17 3.86 30.02
CA LEU A 189 17.78 4.16 29.72
C LEU A 189 16.90 2.99 30.12
N PHE A 190 16.04 3.22 31.10
CA PHE A 190 15.00 2.26 31.49
C PHE A 190 13.74 2.47 30.70
N MET A 191 13.28 1.42 30.04
CA MET A 191 11.98 1.42 29.35
C MET A 191 10.95 0.81 30.26
N VAL A 192 9.92 1.55 30.64
CA VAL A 192 8.89 1.12 31.58
C VAL A 192 7.48 1.30 30.98
N GLU A 193 6.58 0.36 31.28
CA GLU A 193 5.20 0.44 30.85
C GLU A 193 4.37 1.14 31.94
N GLY A 194 3.70 2.22 31.55
CA GLY A 194 2.77 2.98 32.39
C GLY A 194 3.41 3.90 33.45
N GLY A 195 2.65 4.92 33.83
CA GLY A 195 3.13 5.96 34.76
C GLY A 195 3.28 5.48 36.22
N SER A 196 2.56 4.45 36.66
CA SER A 196 2.64 3.90 38.01
C SER A 196 3.94 3.15 38.28
N ALA A 197 4.43 2.41 37.31
CA ALA A 197 5.71 1.71 37.41
C ALA A 197 6.92 2.67 37.48
N SER A 198 6.80 3.85 36.87
CA SER A 198 7.86 4.87 36.89
C SER A 198 8.11 5.46 38.27
N GLY A 199 7.08 5.61 39.12
CA GLY A 199 7.22 6.17 40.47
C GLY A 199 8.11 5.32 41.38
N SER A 200 7.84 4.01 41.42
CA SER A 200 8.61 3.07 42.25
C SER A 200 10.05 2.89 41.75
N SER A 201 10.22 2.79 40.44
CA SER A 201 11.54 2.63 39.81
C SER A 201 12.44 3.86 39.99
N ARG A 202 11.86 5.07 39.98
CA ARG A 202 12.61 6.31 40.20
C ARG A 202 13.18 6.48 41.61
N ASN A 203 12.45 5.99 42.63
CA ASN A 203 12.88 6.11 44.02
C ASN A 203 14.15 5.32 44.34
N GLY A 204 14.46 4.29 43.54
CA GLY A 204 15.68 3.47 43.70
C GLY A 204 16.76 3.75 42.64
N SER A 205 16.57 4.72 41.75
CA SER A 205 17.49 5.00 40.64
C SER A 205 18.48 6.13 40.95
N ASP A 206 19.61 6.15 40.24
CA ASP A 206 20.53 7.26 40.24
C ASP A 206 20.05 8.34 39.24
N PRO A 207 19.56 9.50 39.73
CA PRO A 207 19.01 10.54 38.86
C PRO A 207 20.05 11.18 37.94
N ASP A 208 21.33 11.01 38.22
CA ASP A 208 22.41 11.64 37.45
C ASP A 208 22.75 10.82 36.19
N THR A 209 22.61 9.49 36.23
CA THR A 209 23.07 8.59 35.15
C THR A 209 21.95 7.79 34.52
N GLN A 210 20.79 7.69 35.18
CA GLN A 210 19.67 6.86 34.74
C GLN A 210 18.47 7.66 34.28
N GLY A 211 18.03 7.42 33.04
CA GLY A 211 16.84 8.01 32.44
C GLY A 211 15.69 7.00 32.29
N PHE A 212 14.48 7.48 32.13
CA PHE A 212 13.29 6.64 31.96
C PHE A 212 12.51 7.03 30.73
N PHE A 213 12.16 6.05 29.92
CA PHE A 213 11.21 6.20 28.81
C PHE A 213 9.93 5.44 29.12
N LEU A 214 8.80 6.15 29.11
CA LEU A 214 7.50 5.65 29.51
C LEU A 214 6.67 5.29 28.29
N PHE A 215 6.39 4.00 28.09
CA PHE A 215 5.44 3.54 27.09
C PHE A 215 4.01 3.68 27.63
N ARG A 216 3.10 4.17 26.78
CA ARG A 216 1.66 4.33 27.10
C ARG A 216 0.85 3.36 26.25
N GLY A 217 0.36 2.29 26.87
CA GLY A 217 -0.50 1.31 26.21
C GLY A 217 0.20 0.38 25.22
N VAL A 218 -0.58 -0.23 24.33
CA VAL A 218 -0.08 -1.18 23.33
C VAL A 218 0.63 -0.42 22.21
N THR A 219 1.93 -0.61 22.10
CA THR A 219 2.72 0.03 21.04
C THR A 219 2.56 -0.70 19.70
N LEU A 220 2.68 0.06 18.60
CA LEU A 220 2.75 -0.49 17.24
C LEU A 220 3.88 -1.52 17.14
N ASN A 221 3.63 -2.65 16.48
CA ASN A 221 4.68 -3.65 16.25
C ASN A 221 5.59 -3.22 15.08
N PRO A 222 6.85 -2.78 15.33
CA PRO A 222 7.71 -2.23 14.30
C PRO A 222 8.19 -3.26 13.27
N VAL A 223 8.09 -4.56 13.61
CA VAL A 223 8.50 -5.65 12.69
C VAL A 223 7.44 -5.88 11.62
N LYS A 224 6.17 -5.63 11.94
CA LYS A 224 5.03 -5.83 11.02
C LYS A 224 4.59 -4.55 10.31
N SER A 225 5.20 -3.41 10.65
CA SER A 225 4.82 -2.09 10.16
C SER A 225 5.88 -1.53 9.22
N THR A 226 5.46 -0.64 8.35
CA THR A 226 6.39 0.13 7.50
C THR A 226 7.15 1.15 8.33
N LEU A 227 8.33 1.57 7.86
CA LEU A 227 9.10 2.63 8.53
C LEU A 227 8.28 3.92 8.68
N GLU A 228 7.45 4.26 7.70
CA GLU A 228 6.57 5.43 7.73
C GLU A 228 5.53 5.33 8.86
N GLU A 229 4.88 4.18 9.03
CA GLU A 229 3.94 3.94 10.12
C GLU A 229 4.62 3.99 11.49
N VAL A 230 5.79 3.37 11.63
CA VAL A 230 6.59 3.42 12.86
C VAL A 230 6.96 4.87 13.20
N MET A 231 7.34 5.67 12.20
CA MET A 231 7.73 7.06 12.39
C MET A 231 6.55 8.02 12.59
N ALA A 232 5.36 7.67 12.10
CA ALA A 232 4.11 8.38 12.41
C ALA A 232 3.68 8.14 13.87
N ASN A 233 4.04 7.00 14.45
CA ASN A 233 3.75 6.70 15.85
C ASN A 233 4.65 7.56 16.77
N LYS A 234 4.00 8.31 17.66
CA LYS A 234 4.70 9.27 18.55
C LYS A 234 5.71 8.59 19.46
N GLU A 235 5.35 7.45 20.06
CA GLU A 235 6.21 6.77 21.04
C GLU A 235 7.48 6.22 20.42
N TRP A 236 7.37 5.58 19.25
CA TRP A 236 8.56 5.10 18.52
C TRP A 236 9.45 6.24 18.06
N ARG A 237 8.86 7.32 17.57
CA ARG A 237 9.61 8.52 17.17
C ARG A 237 10.35 9.14 18.33
N ASP A 238 9.67 9.28 19.48
CA ASP A 238 10.27 9.84 20.71
C ASP A 238 11.42 8.95 21.21
N LEU A 239 11.24 7.61 21.21
CA LEU A 239 12.30 6.67 21.60
C LEU A 239 13.53 6.77 20.72
N VAL A 240 13.37 6.81 19.40
CA VAL A 240 14.50 6.96 18.45
C VAL A 240 15.23 8.28 18.68
N THR A 241 14.51 9.36 18.98
CA THR A 241 15.10 10.66 19.28
C THR A 241 15.92 10.63 20.57
N VAL A 242 15.43 9.93 21.61
CA VAL A 242 16.13 9.77 22.89
C VAL A 242 17.41 8.93 22.76
N LEU A 243 17.33 7.85 21.97
CA LEU A 243 18.48 6.94 21.75
C LEU A 243 19.60 7.57 20.92
N LYS A 244 19.29 8.58 20.09
CA LYS A 244 20.26 9.30 19.23
C LYS A 244 21.06 8.44 18.24
N CYS A 245 20.80 7.16 18.17
CA CYS A 245 21.51 6.21 17.31
C CYS A 245 21.18 6.38 15.82
N GLY A 246 20.19 7.21 15.45
CA GLY A 246 19.70 7.33 14.08
C GLY A 246 18.93 6.09 13.61
N ILE A 247 18.55 6.07 12.32
CA ILE A 247 17.83 4.97 11.69
C ILE A 247 18.36 4.73 10.28
N GLY A 248 18.30 3.48 9.83
CA GLY A 248 18.65 3.09 8.46
C GLY A 248 20.12 3.42 8.14
N PRO A 249 20.42 4.10 7.02
CA PRO A 249 21.80 4.40 6.62
C PRO A 249 22.57 5.30 7.59
N LYS A 250 21.87 6.02 8.48
CA LYS A 250 22.47 6.92 9.51
C LYS A 250 22.55 6.26 10.88
N PHE A 251 22.27 4.95 10.97
CA PHE A 251 22.34 4.22 12.23
C PHE A 251 23.79 4.09 12.70
N ASP A 252 24.07 4.57 13.92
CA ASP A 252 25.39 4.59 14.54
C ASP A 252 25.24 4.33 16.05
N LEU A 253 25.71 3.17 16.50
CA LEU A 253 25.69 2.77 17.92
C LEU A 253 26.75 3.49 18.77
N SER A 254 27.68 4.23 18.18
CA SER A 254 28.73 4.94 18.92
C SER A 254 28.26 6.26 19.51
N LYS A 255 27.03 6.69 19.17
CA LYS A 255 26.41 7.91 19.67
C LYS A 255 25.51 7.64 20.85
#